data_cd88609679ff4132b885564b475b0552
#
_entry.id   cd88609679ff4132b885564b475b0552
#
_cell.length_a   1.000
_cell.length_b   1.000
_cell.length_c   1.000
_cell.angle_alpha   90.00
_cell.angle_beta   90.00
_cell.angle_gamma   90.00
#
_symmetry.space_group_name_H-M   'P 1'
#
loop_
_entity.id
_entity.type
_entity.pdbx_description
1 polymer ?
#
loop_
_entity_poly.entity_id
_entity_poly.type
_entity_poly.pdbx_seq_one_letter_code
_entity_poly.pdbx_strand_id
1 'polypeptide(L)'
;MPVVRGAVAIAKGMGVTFREMLSPTKVENYPDGPGPTRGAVLEERYRGAHVLQRDENGLEKCVACFLCAAACPSNCIYIEAAENTEEHRISSSERYAKVYNIDYNRCIFCGYCVEACPTDAITHGHGFELSTLNATNLVMRKEDMLAPAGALTAKERREADLREP
;
A
#
# COMPACT_ATOMS: atom_id res chain seq x y z
N MET A 1 9.14 -18.12 53.61
CA MET A 1 9.26 -18.72 52.26
C MET A 1 8.68 -17.89 51.09
N PRO A 2 7.80 -16.92 51.22
CA PRO A 2 7.38 -16.06 50.07
C PRO A 2 8.50 -15.17 49.54
N VAL A 3 9.35 -14.63 50.40
CA VAL A 3 10.45 -13.71 50.02
C VAL A 3 11.45 -14.39 49.08
N VAL A 4 11.83 -15.65 49.35
CA VAL A 4 12.76 -16.44 48.52
C VAL A 4 12.17 -16.68 47.12
N ARG A 5 10.89 -17.02 47.05
CA ARG A 5 10.19 -17.18 45.76
C ARG A 5 10.15 -15.88 44.96
N GLY A 6 9.94 -14.72 45.61
CA GLY A 6 10.00 -13.42 45.01
C GLY A 6 11.39 -13.09 44.45
N ALA A 7 12.45 -13.32 45.24
CA ALA A 7 13.81 -13.07 44.79
C ALA A 7 14.21 -13.97 43.58
N VAL A 8 13.81 -15.23 43.58
CA VAL A 8 14.04 -16.12 42.43
C VAL A 8 13.28 -15.67 41.18
N ALA A 9 12.05 -15.18 41.34
CA ALA A 9 11.28 -14.64 40.20
C ALA A 9 11.95 -13.40 39.58
N ILE A 10 12.42 -12.48 40.41
CA ILE A 10 13.17 -11.30 39.98
C ILE A 10 14.46 -11.72 39.26
N ALA A 11 15.24 -12.62 39.84
CA ALA A 11 16.48 -13.13 39.24
C ALA A 11 16.25 -13.79 37.89
N LYS A 12 15.16 -14.53 37.71
CA LYS A 12 14.75 -15.08 36.41
C LYS A 12 14.39 -14.00 35.41
N GLY A 13 13.63 -12.97 35.81
CA GLY A 13 13.30 -11.84 34.95
C GLY A 13 14.55 -11.08 34.48
N MET A 14 15.48 -10.82 35.41
CA MET A 14 16.77 -10.21 35.07
C MET A 14 17.61 -11.07 34.14
N GLY A 15 17.57 -12.39 34.29
CA GLY A 15 18.26 -13.34 33.40
C GLY A 15 17.73 -13.29 31.97
N VAL A 16 16.41 -13.11 31.79
CA VAL A 16 15.80 -12.96 30.46
C VAL A 16 16.27 -11.67 29.80
N THR A 17 16.20 -10.54 30.49
CA THR A 17 16.64 -9.23 29.93
C THR A 17 18.13 -9.22 29.63
N PHE A 18 18.95 -9.85 30.47
CA PHE A 18 20.39 -10.00 30.23
C PHE A 18 20.69 -10.85 28.99
N ARG A 19 19.96 -11.95 28.81
CA ARG A 19 20.07 -12.78 27.61
C ARG A 19 19.69 -12.00 26.35
N GLU A 20 18.60 -11.24 26.38
CA GLU A 20 18.20 -10.40 25.24
C GLU A 20 19.22 -9.28 24.93
N MET A 21 19.86 -8.72 25.93
CA MET A 21 20.93 -7.74 25.74
C MET A 21 22.13 -8.32 24.97
N LEU A 22 22.42 -9.61 25.14
CA LEU A 22 23.52 -10.29 24.44
C LEU A 22 23.10 -10.91 23.11
N SER A 23 21.81 -10.82 22.75
CA SER A 23 21.30 -11.33 21.47
C SER A 23 21.73 -10.44 20.33
N PRO A 24 21.95 -10.99 19.11
CA PRO A 24 22.27 -10.18 17.94
C PRO A 24 21.14 -9.19 17.67
N THR A 25 21.50 -7.93 17.45
CA THR A 25 20.59 -6.83 17.23
C THR A 25 19.87 -6.99 15.89
N LYS A 26 18.53 -6.95 15.90
CA LYS A 26 17.69 -6.94 14.71
C LYS A 26 17.25 -5.50 14.45
N VAL A 27 18.01 -4.77 13.67
CA VAL A 27 17.73 -3.36 13.33
C VAL A 27 17.69 -3.20 11.83
N GLU A 28 16.70 -2.48 11.33
CA GLU A 28 16.68 -1.98 9.97
C GLU A 28 17.27 -0.57 9.96
N ASN A 29 18.42 -0.41 9.32
CA ASN A 29 19.09 0.89 9.20
C ASN A 29 18.50 1.65 8.01
N TYR A 30 17.41 2.34 8.23
CA TYR A 30 16.87 3.26 7.24
C TYR A 30 17.67 4.58 7.26
N PRO A 31 18.13 5.11 6.09
CA PRO A 31 17.89 4.64 4.71
C PRO A 31 18.92 3.64 4.16
N ASP A 32 19.96 3.27 4.92
CA ASP A 32 21.18 2.58 4.44
C ASP A 32 21.13 1.03 4.63
N GLY A 33 19.96 0.47 4.84
CA GLY A 33 19.79 -0.97 5.05
C GLY A 33 19.84 -1.81 3.76
N PRO A 34 19.84 -3.13 3.88
CA PRO A 34 20.00 -4.06 2.74
C PRO A 34 18.74 -4.21 1.85
N GLY A 35 17.63 -3.59 2.20
CA GLY A 35 16.37 -3.72 1.45
C GLY A 35 16.38 -2.98 0.10
N PRO A 36 15.55 -3.39 -0.86
CA PRO A 36 15.51 -2.82 -2.20
C PRO A 36 14.99 -1.38 -2.23
N THR A 37 14.30 -0.94 -1.17
CA THR A 37 13.67 0.38 -1.07
C THR A 37 14.34 1.15 0.06
N ARG A 38 15.47 1.81 -0.21
CA ARG A 38 16.24 2.60 0.76
C ARG A 38 16.45 1.88 2.09
N GLY A 39 16.71 0.58 2.05
CA GLY A 39 17.00 -0.21 3.22
C GLY A 39 15.81 -0.70 4.04
N ALA A 40 14.59 -0.34 3.69
CA ALA A 40 13.41 -0.94 4.28
C ALA A 40 13.12 -2.30 3.63
N VAL A 41 12.94 -3.33 4.42
CA VAL A 41 12.42 -4.62 3.97
C VAL A 41 10.92 -4.58 4.12
N LEU A 42 10.21 -4.45 3.00
CA LEU A 42 8.75 -4.39 2.99
C LEU A 42 8.18 -5.80 2.86
N GLU A 43 7.22 -6.09 3.72
CA GLU A 43 6.48 -7.36 3.65
C GLU A 43 5.65 -7.44 2.36
N GLU A 44 5.46 -8.65 1.83
CA GLU A 44 4.72 -8.91 0.58
C GLU A 44 3.32 -8.27 0.58
N ARG A 45 2.65 -8.28 1.73
CA ARG A 45 1.30 -7.71 1.90
C ARG A 45 1.30 -6.30 2.49
N TYR A 46 2.39 -5.56 2.29
CA TYR A 46 2.48 -4.18 2.77
C TYR A 46 1.43 -3.28 2.11
N ARG A 47 0.77 -2.44 2.90
CA ARG A 47 -0.25 -1.50 2.45
C ARG A 47 0.35 -0.10 2.28
N GLY A 48 1.13 0.08 1.22
CA GLY A 48 1.71 1.37 0.86
C GLY A 48 0.79 2.22 -0.02
N ALA A 49 1.37 3.18 -0.74
CA ALA A 49 0.65 4.06 -1.65
C ALA A 49 -0.20 3.28 -2.65
N HIS A 50 -1.39 3.80 -2.94
CA HIS A 50 -2.31 3.16 -3.89
C HIS A 50 -1.80 3.30 -5.32
N VAL A 51 -2.08 2.26 -6.12
CA VAL A 51 -1.76 2.22 -7.55
C VAL A 51 -3.01 1.85 -8.32
N LEU A 52 -3.35 2.66 -9.33
CA LEU A 52 -4.41 2.35 -10.29
C LEU A 52 -3.84 1.52 -11.43
N GLN A 53 -4.41 0.35 -11.65
CA GLN A 53 -3.93 -0.63 -12.60
C GLN A 53 -4.48 -0.40 -14.01
N ARG A 54 -3.68 -0.79 -15.01
CA ARG A 54 -4.10 -0.91 -16.40
C ARG A 54 -4.31 -2.40 -16.75
N ASP A 55 -5.09 -2.64 -17.79
CA ASP A 55 -5.22 -3.97 -18.38
C ASP A 55 -4.05 -4.26 -19.35
N GLU A 56 -4.04 -5.44 -19.94
CA GLU A 56 -3.03 -5.90 -20.91
C GLU A 56 -2.98 -5.02 -22.17
N ASN A 57 -4.08 -4.35 -22.50
CA ASN A 57 -4.18 -3.45 -23.65
C ASN A 57 -3.77 -2.01 -23.31
N GLY A 58 -3.30 -1.74 -22.07
CA GLY A 58 -2.93 -0.43 -21.60
C GLY A 58 -4.11 0.47 -21.19
N LEU A 59 -5.36 -0.04 -21.25
CA LEU A 59 -6.56 0.67 -20.82
C LEU A 59 -6.66 0.68 -19.28
N GLU A 60 -7.34 1.69 -18.74
CA GLU A 60 -7.59 1.75 -17.30
C GLU A 60 -8.60 0.68 -16.87
N LYS A 61 -8.29 -0.08 -15.83
CA LYS A 61 -9.22 -1.06 -15.24
C LYS A 61 -10.36 -0.41 -14.46
N CYS A 62 -10.21 0.86 -14.06
CA CYS A 62 -11.21 1.57 -13.29
C CYS A 62 -12.42 1.95 -14.15
N VAL A 63 -13.59 1.45 -13.77
CA VAL A 63 -14.88 1.70 -14.43
C VAL A 63 -15.76 2.71 -13.69
N ALA A 64 -15.20 3.44 -12.74
CA ALA A 64 -15.90 4.42 -11.92
C ALA A 64 -17.21 3.88 -11.29
N CYS A 65 -17.15 2.72 -10.64
CA CYS A 65 -18.31 2.08 -10.00
C CYS A 65 -18.61 2.64 -8.59
N PHE A 66 -17.74 3.45 -8.02
CA PHE A 66 -17.84 4.08 -6.70
C PHE A 66 -17.79 3.13 -5.49
N LEU A 67 -17.64 1.82 -5.66
CA LEU A 67 -17.62 0.86 -4.57
C LEU A 67 -16.46 1.11 -3.59
N CYS A 68 -15.30 1.48 -4.09
CA CYS A 68 -14.14 1.84 -3.25
C CYS A 68 -14.40 3.10 -2.40
N ALA A 69 -15.11 4.09 -2.95
CA ALA A 69 -15.49 5.28 -2.20
C ALA A 69 -16.55 4.97 -1.12
N ALA A 70 -17.54 4.12 -1.46
CA ALA A 70 -18.56 3.67 -0.52
C ALA A 70 -17.99 2.80 0.63
N ALA A 71 -16.98 1.98 0.35
CA ALA A 71 -16.32 1.15 1.35
C ALA A 71 -15.31 1.90 2.22
N CYS A 72 -14.97 3.14 1.89
CA CYS A 72 -13.96 3.90 2.60
C CYS A 72 -14.46 4.42 3.95
N PRO A 73 -13.91 3.98 5.10
CA PRO A 73 -14.36 4.44 6.42
C PRO A 73 -14.00 5.91 6.69
N SER A 74 -12.99 6.45 6.01
CA SER A 74 -12.52 7.83 6.19
C SER A 74 -13.09 8.80 5.16
N ASN A 75 -13.91 8.34 4.20
CA ASN A 75 -14.45 9.15 3.10
C ASN A 75 -13.39 10.00 2.39
N CYS A 76 -12.21 9.39 2.13
CA CYS A 76 -11.07 10.07 1.55
C CYS A 76 -10.95 9.91 0.02
N ILE A 77 -11.88 9.19 -0.62
CA ILE A 77 -11.85 8.89 -2.06
C ILE A 77 -12.91 9.72 -2.77
N TYR A 78 -12.47 10.52 -3.74
CA TYR A 78 -13.33 11.31 -4.59
C TYR A 78 -13.24 10.82 -6.04
N ILE A 79 -14.37 10.57 -6.69
CA ILE A 79 -14.46 10.04 -8.05
C ILE A 79 -15.47 10.86 -8.85
N GLU A 80 -15.12 11.21 -10.08
CA GLU A 80 -16.04 11.67 -11.10
C GLU A 80 -16.01 10.71 -12.28
N ALA A 81 -17.17 10.19 -12.66
CA ALA A 81 -17.31 9.33 -13.82
C ALA A 81 -17.51 10.13 -15.09
N ALA A 82 -17.01 9.60 -16.20
CA ALA A 82 -17.33 10.06 -17.54
C ALA A 82 -17.57 8.85 -18.45
N GLU A 83 -18.27 9.10 -19.56
CA GLU A 83 -18.56 8.06 -20.56
C GLU A 83 -17.39 7.93 -21.54
N ASN A 84 -17.08 6.68 -21.91
CA ASN A 84 -16.15 6.38 -22.98
C ASN A 84 -16.83 6.67 -24.33
N THR A 85 -16.07 7.25 -25.24
CA THR A 85 -16.47 7.35 -26.64
C THR A 85 -15.73 6.30 -27.46
N GLU A 86 -16.29 5.86 -28.57
CA GLU A 86 -15.64 4.87 -29.43
C GLU A 86 -14.35 5.42 -30.07
N GLU A 87 -14.28 6.72 -30.27
CA GLU A 87 -13.10 7.40 -30.84
C GLU A 87 -11.96 7.53 -29.84
N HIS A 88 -12.27 7.59 -28.52
CA HIS A 88 -11.28 7.75 -27.46
C HIS A 88 -11.61 6.87 -26.26
N ARG A 89 -11.14 5.65 -26.32
CA ARG A 89 -11.40 4.64 -25.29
C ARG A 89 -10.31 4.68 -24.21
N ILE A 90 -10.72 4.99 -22.98
CA ILE A 90 -9.81 5.09 -21.82
C ILE A 90 -9.87 3.83 -20.96
N SER A 91 -11.07 3.27 -20.78
CA SER A 91 -11.26 2.01 -20.03
C SER A 91 -11.91 0.93 -20.89
N SER A 92 -11.86 -0.30 -20.42
CA SER A 92 -12.50 -1.44 -21.10
C SER A 92 -14.05 -1.43 -21.01
N SER A 93 -14.65 -0.52 -20.23
CA SER A 93 -16.07 -0.39 -19.98
C SER A 93 -16.68 0.82 -20.70
N GLU A 94 -17.99 1.01 -20.58
CA GLU A 94 -18.71 2.19 -21.08
C GLU A 94 -18.36 3.47 -20.32
N ARG A 95 -17.84 3.35 -19.09
CA ARG A 95 -17.49 4.46 -18.22
C ARG A 95 -16.05 4.35 -17.72
N TYR A 96 -15.44 5.48 -17.41
CA TYR A 96 -14.13 5.58 -16.78
C TYR A 96 -14.14 6.63 -15.68
N ALA A 97 -13.14 6.62 -14.81
CA ALA A 97 -12.94 7.68 -13.84
C ALA A 97 -12.24 8.86 -14.50
N LYS A 98 -12.99 9.96 -14.76
CA LYS A 98 -12.43 11.22 -15.25
C LYS A 98 -11.55 11.87 -14.17
N VAL A 99 -12.04 11.88 -12.94
CA VAL A 99 -11.30 12.29 -11.75
C VAL A 99 -11.28 11.14 -10.76
N TYR A 100 -10.12 10.87 -10.18
CA TYR A 100 -9.96 9.92 -9.11
C TYR A 100 -8.90 10.45 -8.14
N ASN A 101 -9.33 10.89 -6.97
CA ASN A 101 -8.44 11.47 -5.98
C ASN A 101 -8.54 10.72 -4.66
N ILE A 102 -7.42 10.54 -3.97
CA ILE A 102 -7.35 10.03 -2.60
C ILE A 102 -6.68 11.07 -1.72
N ASP A 103 -7.37 11.52 -0.70
CA ASP A 103 -6.79 12.41 0.32
C ASP A 103 -6.02 11.58 1.37
N TYR A 104 -4.69 11.53 1.22
CA TYR A 104 -3.82 10.81 2.16
C TYR A 104 -3.71 11.48 3.54
N ASN A 105 -4.18 12.73 3.71
CA ASN A 105 -4.31 13.30 5.04
C ASN A 105 -5.40 12.60 5.88
N ARG A 106 -6.36 11.95 5.22
CA ARG A 106 -7.46 11.22 5.86
C ARG A 106 -7.34 9.72 5.72
N CYS A 107 -6.61 9.23 4.71
CA CYS A 107 -6.48 7.81 4.44
C CYS A 107 -5.76 7.10 5.59
N ILE A 108 -6.35 6.00 6.07
CA ILE A 108 -5.76 5.14 7.12
C ILE A 108 -5.11 3.87 6.55
N PHE A 109 -4.99 3.75 5.24
CA PHE A 109 -4.39 2.60 4.54
C PHE A 109 -5.00 1.24 4.94
N CYS A 110 -6.29 1.20 5.25
CA CYS A 110 -6.99 -0.02 5.70
C CYS A 110 -7.15 -1.09 4.61
N GLY A 111 -7.11 -0.72 3.32
CA GLY A 111 -7.24 -1.64 2.19
C GLY A 111 -8.67 -2.00 1.77
N TYR A 112 -9.70 -1.51 2.44
CA TYR A 112 -11.09 -1.82 2.07
C TYR A 112 -11.47 -1.38 0.65
N CYS A 113 -10.87 -0.30 0.15
CA CYS A 113 -11.05 0.12 -1.24
C CYS A 113 -10.51 -0.91 -2.24
N VAL A 114 -9.43 -1.61 -1.90
CA VAL A 114 -8.86 -2.69 -2.72
C VAL A 114 -9.76 -3.91 -2.69
N GLU A 115 -10.23 -4.31 -1.52
CA GLU A 115 -11.13 -5.46 -1.34
C GLU A 115 -12.49 -5.26 -2.00
N ALA A 116 -12.99 -4.02 -2.01
CA ALA A 116 -14.29 -3.66 -2.61
C ALA A 116 -14.24 -3.49 -4.15
N CYS A 117 -13.06 -3.48 -4.75
CA CYS A 117 -12.90 -3.24 -6.19
C CYS A 117 -13.19 -4.51 -7.00
N PRO A 118 -14.25 -4.56 -7.83
CA PRO A 118 -14.61 -5.77 -8.59
C PRO A 118 -13.70 -6.03 -9.80
N THR A 119 -12.93 -5.00 -10.23
CA THR A 119 -12.07 -5.07 -11.42
C THR A 119 -10.58 -5.12 -11.08
N ASP A 120 -10.23 -5.21 -9.80
CA ASP A 120 -8.84 -5.08 -9.33
C ASP A 120 -8.12 -3.85 -9.90
N ALA A 121 -8.88 -2.76 -10.06
CA ALA A 121 -8.36 -1.52 -10.63
C ALA A 121 -7.50 -0.73 -9.63
N ILE A 122 -7.72 -0.89 -8.33
CA ILE A 122 -6.92 -0.25 -7.29
C ILE A 122 -6.22 -1.32 -6.46
N THR A 123 -4.94 -1.12 -6.22
CA THR A 123 -4.10 -2.02 -5.42
C THR A 123 -3.19 -1.19 -4.51
N HIS A 124 -2.62 -1.84 -3.48
CA HIS A 124 -1.51 -1.23 -2.73
C HIS A 124 -0.18 -1.49 -3.43
N GLY A 125 0.61 -0.44 -3.55
CA GLY A 125 2.03 -0.52 -3.91
C GLY A 125 2.91 -0.57 -2.66
N HIS A 126 4.23 -0.55 -2.88
CA HIS A 126 5.23 -0.54 -1.81
C HIS A 126 5.76 0.88 -1.49
N GLY A 127 5.18 1.93 -2.08
CA GLY A 127 5.55 3.32 -1.78
C GLY A 127 5.14 3.70 -0.35
N PHE A 128 6.09 4.12 0.48
CA PHE A 128 5.84 4.54 1.87
C PHE A 128 6.39 5.93 2.18
N GLU A 129 7.30 6.45 1.36
CA GLU A 129 7.87 7.78 1.52
C GLU A 129 6.91 8.85 1.00
N LEU A 130 5.90 9.17 1.80
CA LEU A 130 4.80 10.09 1.42
C LEU A 130 4.91 11.46 2.06
N SER A 131 5.96 11.73 2.85
CA SER A 131 6.11 12.99 3.55
C SER A 131 6.32 14.16 2.59
N THR A 132 5.59 15.23 2.80
CA THR A 132 5.69 16.48 2.03
C THR A 132 5.64 17.69 2.94
N LEU A 133 6.15 18.83 2.47
CA LEU A 133 6.10 20.10 3.21
C LEU A 133 4.72 20.77 3.14
N ASN A 134 3.86 20.33 2.21
CA ASN A 134 2.54 20.93 1.98
C ASN A 134 1.47 19.85 1.96
N ALA A 135 0.45 19.99 2.80
CA ALA A 135 -0.67 19.05 2.92
C ALA A 135 -1.46 18.86 1.60
N THR A 136 -1.48 19.86 0.73
CA THR A 136 -2.15 19.76 -0.58
C THR A 136 -1.49 18.73 -1.49
N ASN A 137 -0.19 18.46 -1.32
CA ASN A 137 0.54 17.46 -2.10
C ASN A 137 0.22 16.02 -1.65
N LEU A 138 -0.47 15.85 -0.51
CA LEU A 138 -0.97 14.55 -0.04
C LEU A 138 -2.35 14.20 -0.62
N VAL A 139 -2.93 15.08 -1.45
CA VAL A 139 -4.08 14.71 -2.26
C VAL A 139 -3.55 14.10 -3.56
N MET A 140 -3.47 12.77 -3.55
CA MET A 140 -2.99 12.01 -4.71
C MET A 140 -4.05 12.00 -5.79
N ARG A 141 -3.67 12.42 -6.98
CA ARG A 141 -4.53 12.47 -8.15
C ARG A 141 -4.41 11.17 -8.96
N LYS A 142 -5.34 10.98 -9.86
CA LYS A 142 -5.36 9.82 -10.76
C LYS A 142 -4.02 9.62 -11.48
N GLU A 143 -3.45 10.70 -12.00
CA GLU A 143 -2.21 10.67 -12.77
C GLU A 143 -1.01 10.20 -11.93
N ASP A 144 -0.99 10.56 -10.64
CA ASP A 144 0.08 10.19 -9.72
C ASP A 144 0.03 8.71 -9.32
N MET A 145 -1.19 8.13 -9.35
CA MET A 145 -1.43 6.74 -8.94
C MET A 145 -1.49 5.76 -10.11
N LEU A 146 -1.66 6.26 -11.34
CA LEU A 146 -1.88 5.40 -12.50
C LEU A 146 -0.59 4.68 -12.89
N ALA A 147 -0.63 3.35 -12.93
CA ALA A 147 0.51 2.55 -13.36
C ALA A 147 0.93 2.94 -14.78
N PRO A 148 2.25 3.06 -15.05
CA PRO A 148 2.73 3.34 -16.39
C PRO A 148 2.25 2.26 -17.37
N ALA A 149 1.99 2.64 -18.62
CA ALA A 149 1.60 1.69 -19.66
C ALA A 149 2.70 0.63 -19.84
N GLY A 150 2.32 -0.65 -19.80
CA GLY A 150 3.27 -1.76 -19.85
C GLY A 150 3.91 -2.15 -18.51
N ALA A 151 3.51 -1.51 -17.41
CA ALA A 151 3.91 -1.99 -16.08
C ALA A 151 3.26 -3.35 -15.82
N LEU A 152 4.04 -4.27 -15.26
CA LEU A 152 3.53 -5.58 -14.81
C LEU A 152 2.33 -5.38 -13.89
N THR A 153 1.29 -6.17 -14.08
CA THR A 153 0.14 -6.22 -13.16
C THR A 153 0.62 -6.63 -11.77
N ALA A 154 -0.17 -6.32 -10.73
CA ALA A 154 0.17 -6.71 -9.36
C ALA A 154 0.40 -8.23 -9.23
N LYS A 155 -0.31 -9.04 -10.04
CA LYS A 155 -0.15 -10.50 -10.10
C LYS A 155 1.18 -10.90 -10.74
N GLU A 156 1.52 -10.32 -11.88
CA GLU A 156 2.77 -10.60 -12.59
C GLU A 156 4.00 -10.15 -11.80
N ARG A 157 3.90 -9.02 -11.06
CA ARG A 157 4.95 -8.60 -10.13
C ARG A 157 5.19 -9.62 -9.02
N ARG A 158 4.12 -10.13 -8.38
CA ARG A 158 4.25 -11.17 -7.36
C ARG A 158 4.88 -12.46 -7.92
N GLU A 159 4.51 -12.83 -9.13
CA GLU A 159 5.09 -14.00 -9.81
C GLU A 159 6.56 -13.77 -10.20
N ALA A 160 6.94 -12.54 -10.54
CA ALA A 160 8.32 -12.18 -10.81
C ALA A 160 9.17 -12.18 -9.53
N ASP A 161 8.67 -11.56 -8.45
CA ASP A 161 9.35 -11.53 -7.14
C ASP A 161 9.56 -12.94 -6.55
N LEU A 162 8.65 -13.88 -6.82
CA LEU A 162 8.78 -15.28 -6.38
C LEU A 162 9.79 -16.10 -7.22
N ARG A 163 10.25 -15.58 -8.37
CA ARG A 163 11.21 -16.25 -9.25
C ARG A 163 12.64 -15.80 -9.07
N GLU A 164 12.88 -14.72 -8.35
CA GLU A 164 14.23 -14.31 -7.99
C GLU A 164 14.70 -15.10 -6.75
N PRO A 165 15.85 -15.79 -6.84
CA PRO A 165 16.40 -16.64 -5.77
C PRO A 165 17.00 -15.86 -4.60
#